data_36ff278f1532e5283fd4a1c97c765176
#
_entry.id   36ff278f1532e5283fd4a1c97c765176
#
_cell.length_a   1.000
_cell.length_b   1.000
_cell.length_c   1.000
_cell.angle_alpha   90.00
_cell.angle_beta   90.00
_cell.angle_gamma   90.00
#
_symmetry.space_group_name_H-M   'P 1'
#
loop_
_entity.id
_entity.type
_entity.pdbx_description
1 polymer ?
#
loop_
_entity_poly.entity_id
_entity_poly.type
_entity_poly.pdbx_seq_one_letter_code
_entity_poly.pdbx_strand_id
1 'polypeptide(L)'
;MNSSFRPPMASAPCLLGDETNDLIRYDTAPAEVALLNGLSHAFGICLNEKRDNPEALFLSDLTRLFHQKRIDAETPLEKHDRPWANVYLIQYGILRLFRESPTGKVAIHHFFTEGDLIWPVFGRSRTVRNTLCLTSVLPATVWVADFAAFRSAIQSHGDGLWARFALVLTEEMAELTSMREYRKHTMSAKERYALLVDEYPELIKRVPDNQLASWLGVVPATFSRLKTAAKS
;
A
#
# COMPACT_ATOMS: atom_id res chain seq x y z
N MET A 1 -16.21 18.14 -18.31
CA MET A 1 -15.99 18.20 -16.85
C MET A 1 -15.02 17.06 -16.52
N ASN A 2 -13.72 17.33 -16.61
CA ASN A 2 -12.66 16.36 -16.33
C ASN A 2 -12.33 16.44 -14.84
N SER A 3 -12.96 15.60 -14.05
CA SER A 3 -12.50 15.32 -12.68
C SER A 3 -11.52 14.15 -12.78
N SER A 4 -10.22 14.46 -12.82
CA SER A 4 -9.16 13.46 -12.65
C SER A 4 -9.22 12.98 -11.19
N PHE A 5 -9.92 11.87 -10.99
CA PHE A 5 -9.97 11.18 -9.73
C PHE A 5 -8.60 10.50 -9.49
N ARG A 6 -7.75 11.12 -8.69
CA ARG A 6 -6.60 10.42 -8.10
C ARG A 6 -7.14 9.48 -7.02
N PRO A 7 -6.74 8.20 -7.00
CA PRO A 7 -7.15 7.30 -5.93
C PRO A 7 -6.61 7.82 -4.57
N PRO A 8 -7.37 7.68 -3.48
CA PRO A 8 -7.09 8.28 -2.17
C PRO A 8 -5.94 7.63 -1.37
N MET A 9 -5.00 6.93 -2.00
CA MET A 9 -3.72 6.57 -1.38
C MET A 9 -2.68 7.69 -1.53
N ALA A 10 -3.04 8.80 -2.19
CA ALA A 10 -2.32 10.05 -2.10
C ALA A 10 -3.09 10.93 -1.12
N SER A 11 -2.74 10.88 0.17
CA SER A 11 -3.13 11.93 1.12
C SER A 11 -2.86 13.29 0.48
N ALA A 12 -3.80 14.24 0.69
CA ALA A 12 -3.73 15.56 0.10
C ALA A 12 -2.31 16.13 0.19
N PRO A 13 -1.73 16.62 -0.92
CA PRO A 13 -0.42 17.25 -0.86
C PRO A 13 -0.51 18.41 0.12
N CYS A 14 0.49 18.52 0.98
CA CYS A 14 0.75 19.76 1.71
C CYS A 14 0.83 20.86 0.65
N LEU A 15 -0.18 21.74 0.55
CA LEU A 15 -0.29 22.80 -0.44
C LEU A 15 0.77 23.85 -0.17
N LEU A 16 1.99 23.64 -0.61
CA LEU A 16 3.00 24.68 -0.81
C LEU A 16 3.96 24.24 -1.93
N GLY A 17 3.75 24.80 -3.10
CA GLY A 17 4.80 25.10 -4.08
C GLY A 17 5.19 24.02 -5.07
N ASP A 18 4.92 24.33 -6.32
CA ASP A 18 5.53 23.86 -7.56
C ASP A 18 5.27 22.42 -8.03
N GLU A 19 4.51 22.36 -9.10
CA GLU A 19 4.33 21.21 -9.99
C GLU A 19 5.64 20.90 -10.73
N THR A 20 6.59 20.25 -10.07
CA THR A 20 7.70 19.58 -10.75
C THR A 20 7.93 18.24 -10.10
N ASN A 21 7.33 17.20 -10.68
CA ASN A 21 7.87 15.85 -10.88
C ASN A 21 8.71 15.26 -9.72
N ASP A 22 8.19 15.29 -8.48
CA ASP A 22 8.82 14.61 -7.36
C ASP A 22 8.35 13.15 -7.25
N LEU A 23 8.77 12.35 -8.21
CA LEU A 23 9.18 10.97 -7.92
C LEU A 23 10.39 11.11 -7.01
N ILE A 24 10.16 11.31 -5.71
CA ILE A 24 11.22 11.25 -4.71
C ILE A 24 11.91 9.92 -4.94
N ARG A 25 13.14 9.99 -5.42
CA ARG A 25 14.01 8.81 -5.60
C ARG A 25 14.37 8.36 -4.19
N TYR A 26 13.55 7.50 -3.61
CA TYR A 26 13.82 6.82 -2.33
C TYR A 26 15.19 6.10 -2.32
N ASP A 27 15.80 5.93 -3.50
CA ASP A 27 17.08 5.25 -3.69
C ASP A 27 18.30 6.10 -3.29
N THR A 28 18.14 7.40 -3.10
CA THR A 28 19.25 8.33 -2.78
C THR A 28 19.14 9.01 -1.42
N ALA A 29 18.00 8.91 -0.74
CA ALA A 29 17.86 9.42 0.61
C ALA A 29 18.48 8.44 1.63
N PRO A 30 19.13 8.91 2.71
CA PRO A 30 19.48 8.05 3.82
C PRO A 30 18.25 7.24 4.25
N ALA A 31 18.44 5.96 4.53
CA ALA A 31 17.32 5.02 4.78
C ALA A 31 16.34 5.53 5.87
N GLU A 32 16.85 6.18 6.91
CA GLU A 32 16.03 6.76 7.98
C GLU A 32 15.17 7.95 7.52
N VAL A 33 15.66 8.74 6.57
CA VAL A 33 14.88 9.85 5.99
C VAL A 33 13.71 9.30 5.16
N ALA A 34 13.93 8.22 4.42
CA ALA A 34 12.86 7.54 3.68
C ALA A 34 11.78 6.98 4.62
N LEU A 35 12.17 6.37 5.75
CA LEU A 35 11.24 5.90 6.77
C LEU A 35 10.43 7.05 7.36
N LEU A 36 11.11 8.13 7.76
CA LEU A 36 10.47 9.31 8.35
C LEU A 36 9.47 9.95 7.38
N ASN A 37 9.84 10.09 6.11
CA ASN A 37 8.96 10.63 5.07
C ASN A 37 7.75 9.73 4.83
N GLY A 38 7.92 8.41 4.78
CA GLY A 38 6.83 7.47 4.63
C GLY A 38 5.85 7.49 5.80
N LEU A 39 6.34 7.57 7.03
CA LEU A 39 5.49 7.73 8.23
C LEU A 39 4.79 9.10 8.24
N SER A 40 5.50 10.18 7.94
CA SER A 40 4.96 11.54 7.81
C SER A 40 3.77 11.55 6.83
N HIS A 41 3.94 10.94 5.66
CA HIS A 41 2.88 10.80 4.66
C HIS A 41 1.70 9.97 5.18
N ALA A 42 1.95 8.82 5.80
CA ALA A 42 0.91 7.93 6.31
C ALA A 42 0.06 8.56 7.44
N PHE A 43 0.65 9.48 8.21
CA PHE A 43 -0.05 10.22 9.27
C PHE A 43 -0.57 11.59 8.83
N GLY A 44 -0.31 12.02 7.59
CA GLY A 44 -0.68 13.36 7.11
C GLY A 44 0.04 14.48 7.86
N ILE A 45 1.25 14.23 8.36
CA ILE A 45 2.05 15.17 9.13
C ILE A 45 3.06 15.85 8.19
N CYS A 46 3.04 17.17 8.13
CA CYS A 46 4.05 17.93 7.40
C CYS A 46 5.31 18.13 8.27
N LEU A 47 6.44 17.63 7.80
CA LEU A 47 7.73 17.83 8.44
C LEU A 47 8.18 19.29 8.22
N ASN A 48 7.81 20.18 9.12
CA ASN A 48 8.34 21.53 9.16
C ASN A 48 9.70 21.55 9.86
N GLU A 49 10.59 22.47 9.48
CA GLU A 49 11.99 22.57 9.95
C GLU A 49 12.19 22.76 11.47
N LYS A 50 11.13 22.93 12.25
CA LYS A 50 11.23 23.08 13.71
C LYS A 50 11.28 21.72 14.38
N ARG A 51 12.49 21.35 14.83
CA ARG A 51 12.79 20.07 15.52
C ARG A 51 12.03 19.83 16.83
N ASP A 52 11.45 20.86 17.43
CA ASP A 52 10.73 20.78 18.73
C ASP A 52 9.20 20.68 18.59
N ASN A 53 8.71 20.28 17.42
CA ASN A 53 7.29 20.04 17.20
C ASN A 53 6.89 18.69 17.82
N PRO A 54 5.80 18.59 18.62
CA PRO A 54 5.27 17.33 19.12
C PRO A 54 5.08 16.25 18.05
N GLU A 55 4.72 16.65 16.84
CA GLU A 55 4.57 15.75 15.69
C GLU A 55 5.93 15.15 15.25
N ALA A 56 7.00 15.95 15.27
CA ALA A 56 8.34 15.47 14.94
C ALA A 56 8.85 14.47 16.00
N LEU A 57 8.58 14.73 17.27
CA LEU A 57 8.90 13.79 18.37
C LEU A 57 8.11 12.48 18.22
N PHE A 58 6.83 12.56 17.94
CA PHE A 58 5.98 11.41 17.68
C PHE A 58 6.53 10.54 16.54
N LEU A 59 6.84 11.16 15.38
CA LEU A 59 7.40 10.42 14.25
C LEU A 59 8.78 9.83 14.58
N SER A 60 9.62 10.56 15.33
CA SER A 60 10.93 10.06 15.80
C SER A 60 10.80 8.83 16.70
N ASP A 61 9.82 8.81 17.59
CA ASP A 61 9.56 7.65 18.46
C ASP A 61 9.07 6.45 17.65
N LEU A 62 8.24 6.68 16.64
CA LEU A 62 7.81 5.62 15.74
C LEU A 62 8.96 5.04 14.90
N THR A 63 9.85 5.87 14.37
CA THR A 63 10.98 5.39 13.55
C THR A 63 11.88 4.40 14.31
N ARG A 64 12.04 4.57 15.62
CA ARG A 64 12.86 3.67 16.46
C ARG A 64 12.32 2.26 16.57
N LEU A 65 11.03 2.04 16.25
CA LEU A 65 10.41 0.71 16.28
C LEU A 65 10.72 -0.09 15.03
N PHE A 66 11.12 0.58 13.96
CA PHE A 66 11.33 -0.07 12.68
C PHE A 66 12.76 -0.53 12.47
N HIS A 67 12.90 -1.69 11.89
CA HIS A 67 14.17 -2.20 11.38
C HIS A 67 14.03 -2.53 9.89
N GLN A 68 15.09 -2.28 9.14
CA GLN A 68 15.11 -2.56 7.70
C GLN A 68 15.29 -4.06 7.45
N LYS A 69 14.54 -4.58 6.47
CA LYS A 69 14.63 -5.96 6.04
C LYS A 69 14.61 -6.04 4.51
N ARG A 70 15.59 -6.74 3.93
CA ARG A 70 15.58 -7.13 2.51
C ARG A 70 14.86 -8.46 2.37
N ILE A 71 14.06 -8.58 1.34
CA ILE A 71 13.26 -9.77 1.03
C ILE A 71 13.38 -10.11 -0.45
N ASP A 72 13.45 -11.39 -0.75
CA ASP A 72 13.49 -11.88 -2.12
C ASP A 72 12.09 -11.83 -2.75
N ALA A 73 12.02 -11.94 -4.08
CA ALA A 73 10.74 -12.06 -4.79
C ALA A 73 9.94 -13.27 -4.29
N GLU A 74 8.63 -13.17 -4.35
CA GLU A 74 7.67 -14.22 -3.95
C GLU A 74 7.84 -14.70 -2.49
N THR A 75 8.43 -13.86 -1.63
CA THR A 75 8.60 -14.17 -0.20
C THR A 75 7.34 -13.84 0.57
N PRO A 76 6.69 -14.82 1.24
CA PRO A 76 5.54 -14.56 2.08
C PRO A 76 5.97 -13.83 3.37
N LEU A 77 5.34 -12.68 3.62
CA LEU A 77 5.52 -11.87 4.83
C LEU A 77 4.47 -12.20 5.87
N GLU A 78 3.21 -12.25 5.44
CA GLU A 78 2.08 -12.62 6.28
C GLU A 78 1.26 -13.74 5.60
N LYS A 79 0.85 -14.74 6.38
CA LYS A 79 0.11 -15.91 5.90
C LYS A 79 -1.27 -15.99 6.54
N HIS A 80 -2.19 -16.63 5.84
CA HIS A 80 -3.58 -16.78 6.27
C HIS A 80 -3.77 -17.63 7.54
N ASP A 81 -2.82 -18.47 7.90
CA ASP A 81 -2.87 -19.40 9.03
C ASP A 81 -2.39 -18.78 10.36
N ARG A 82 -1.93 -17.53 10.32
CA ARG A 82 -1.36 -16.82 11.48
C ARG A 82 -1.96 -15.42 11.62
N PRO A 83 -2.09 -14.90 12.86
CA PRO A 83 -2.38 -13.49 13.07
C PRO A 83 -1.27 -12.62 12.48
N TRP A 84 -1.64 -11.56 11.81
CA TRP A 84 -0.67 -10.56 11.39
C TRP A 84 -0.04 -9.88 12.60
N ALA A 85 1.27 -9.93 12.68
CA ALA A 85 2.03 -9.44 13.81
C ALA A 85 2.80 -8.14 13.52
N ASN A 86 2.96 -7.77 12.24
CA ASN A 86 3.87 -6.70 11.85
C ASN A 86 3.17 -5.58 11.09
N VAL A 87 3.79 -4.39 11.16
CA VAL A 87 3.56 -3.24 10.30
C VAL A 87 4.73 -3.16 9.31
N TYR A 88 4.44 -2.83 8.07
CA TYR A 88 5.44 -2.71 7.02
C TYR A 88 5.34 -1.33 6.37
N LEU A 89 6.48 -0.69 6.12
CA LEU A 89 6.58 0.45 5.23
C LEU A 89 7.52 0.07 4.09
N ILE A 90 7.07 0.24 2.86
CA ILE A 90 7.84 -0.17 1.69
C ILE A 90 8.84 0.93 1.36
N GLN A 91 10.13 0.61 1.43
CA GLN A 91 11.19 1.49 0.96
C GLN A 91 11.43 1.31 -0.53
N TYR A 92 11.46 0.06 -0.98
CA TYR A 92 11.65 -0.30 -2.38
C TYR A 92 10.95 -1.64 -2.67
N GLY A 93 10.33 -1.75 -3.83
CA GLY A 93 9.68 -2.97 -4.29
C GLY A 93 8.16 -2.90 -4.31
N ILE A 94 7.52 -4.02 -4.57
CA ILE A 94 6.07 -4.16 -4.65
C ILE A 94 5.64 -5.35 -3.81
N LEU A 95 4.65 -5.13 -2.93
CA LEU A 95 3.99 -6.20 -2.19
C LEU A 95 2.57 -6.38 -2.72
N ARG A 96 2.07 -7.62 -2.69
CA ARG A 96 0.68 -7.94 -3.03
C ARG A 96 -0.08 -8.48 -1.83
N LEU A 97 -1.29 -7.98 -1.66
CA LEU A 97 -2.30 -8.50 -0.76
C LEU A 97 -3.25 -9.39 -1.56
N PHE A 98 -3.42 -10.63 -1.18
CA PHE A 98 -4.26 -11.57 -1.91
C PHE A 98 -4.97 -12.55 -0.98
N ARG A 99 -5.98 -13.21 -1.52
CA ARG A 99 -6.61 -14.39 -0.92
C ARG A 99 -6.37 -15.59 -1.80
N GLU A 100 -6.20 -16.72 -1.17
CA GLU A 100 -6.14 -18.02 -1.84
C GLU A 100 -7.34 -18.86 -1.44
N SER A 101 -8.01 -19.45 -2.44
CA SER A 101 -9.08 -20.39 -2.21
C SER A 101 -8.53 -21.77 -1.81
N PRO A 102 -9.34 -22.67 -1.22
CA PRO A 102 -8.91 -24.05 -0.93
C PRO A 102 -8.46 -24.82 -2.17
N THR A 103 -8.84 -24.36 -3.37
CA THR A 103 -8.43 -24.96 -4.65
C THR A 103 -7.19 -24.31 -5.26
N GLY A 104 -6.48 -23.44 -4.51
CA GLY A 104 -5.27 -22.75 -4.97
C GLY A 104 -5.53 -21.54 -5.89
N LYS A 105 -6.79 -21.13 -6.09
CA LYS A 105 -7.10 -19.95 -6.91
C LYS A 105 -6.79 -18.68 -6.13
N VAL A 106 -5.92 -17.85 -6.69
CA VAL A 106 -5.48 -16.57 -6.11
C VAL A 106 -6.33 -15.42 -6.62
N ALA A 107 -6.83 -14.60 -5.70
CA ALA A 107 -7.50 -13.32 -5.97
C ALA A 107 -6.70 -12.18 -5.34
N ILE A 108 -6.07 -11.36 -6.17
CA ILE A 108 -5.29 -10.21 -5.70
C ILE A 108 -6.23 -9.07 -5.33
N HIS A 109 -6.08 -8.57 -4.10
CA HIS A 109 -6.87 -7.47 -3.58
C HIS A 109 -6.18 -6.13 -3.82
N HIS A 110 -4.88 -6.06 -3.59
CA HIS A 110 -4.14 -4.80 -3.69
C HIS A 110 -2.66 -5.05 -3.99
N PHE A 111 -2.03 -4.08 -4.67
CA PHE A 111 -0.59 -3.94 -4.74
C PHE A 111 -0.18 -2.70 -3.96
N PHE A 112 0.80 -2.86 -3.11
CA PHE A 112 1.43 -1.78 -2.36
C PHE A 112 2.78 -1.48 -2.98
N THR A 113 3.14 -0.21 -3.02
CA THR A 113 4.35 0.31 -3.65
C THR A 113 5.18 1.12 -2.65
N GLU A 114 6.24 1.73 -3.11
CA GLU A 114 7.13 2.55 -2.29
C GLU A 114 6.35 3.66 -1.55
N GLY A 115 6.60 3.80 -0.26
CA GLY A 115 5.95 4.76 0.63
C GLY A 115 4.67 4.27 1.31
N ASP A 116 4.09 3.14 0.85
CA ASP A 116 2.88 2.61 1.46
C ASP A 116 3.17 2.00 2.84
N LEU A 117 2.33 2.36 3.81
CA LEU A 117 2.30 1.77 5.14
C LEU A 117 1.22 0.67 5.20
N ILE A 118 1.65 -0.54 5.50
CA ILE A 118 0.78 -1.71 5.57
C ILE A 118 0.69 -2.18 7.01
N TRP A 119 -0.52 -2.31 7.51
CA TRP A 119 -0.79 -2.76 8.88
C TRP A 119 -1.95 -3.77 8.90
N PRO A 120 -2.13 -4.56 9.97
CA PRO A 120 -3.09 -5.65 10.00
C PRO A 120 -4.55 -5.19 10.18
N VAL A 121 -5.09 -4.38 9.24
CA VAL A 121 -6.50 -3.98 9.23
C VAL A 121 -7.40 -5.21 9.15
N PHE A 122 -7.04 -6.15 8.29
CA PHE A 122 -7.81 -7.35 8.02
C PHE A 122 -7.39 -8.57 8.85
N GLY A 123 -6.21 -8.51 9.47
CA GLY A 123 -5.65 -9.61 10.26
C GLY A 123 -6.27 -9.78 11.65
N ARG A 124 -7.15 -8.87 12.06
CA ARG A 124 -7.81 -8.90 13.38
C ARG A 124 -8.97 -9.89 13.49
N SER A 125 -9.48 -10.36 12.36
CA SER A 125 -10.52 -11.40 12.38
C SER A 125 -9.95 -12.68 13.00
N ARG A 126 -10.42 -13.00 14.19
CA ARG A 126 -10.03 -14.21 14.95
C ARG A 126 -10.61 -15.50 14.36
N THR A 127 -11.29 -15.42 13.25
CA THR A 127 -11.88 -16.59 12.62
C THR A 127 -10.86 -17.27 11.69
N VAL A 128 -10.82 -18.59 11.74
CA VAL A 128 -10.01 -19.52 10.92
C VAL A 128 -10.16 -19.29 9.39
N ARG A 129 -11.03 -18.37 8.97
CA ARG A 129 -11.31 -18.03 7.57
C ARG A 129 -10.53 -16.83 7.05
N ASN A 130 -9.58 -16.28 7.80
CA ASN A 130 -8.73 -15.24 7.26
C ASN A 130 -7.77 -15.85 6.25
N THR A 131 -8.10 -15.69 4.98
CA THR A 131 -7.33 -16.20 3.84
C THR A 131 -6.42 -15.11 3.23
N LEU A 132 -6.22 -13.98 3.92
CA LEU A 132 -5.36 -12.91 3.46
C LEU A 132 -3.89 -13.25 3.65
N CYS A 133 -3.12 -13.06 2.60
CA CYS A 133 -1.68 -13.20 2.57
C CYS A 133 -1.04 -11.92 2.05
N LEU A 134 0.14 -11.59 2.58
CA LEU A 134 1.00 -10.52 2.07
C LEU A 134 2.30 -11.15 1.57
N THR A 135 2.66 -10.89 0.32
CA THR A 135 3.85 -11.48 -0.33
C THR A 135 4.53 -10.41 -1.19
N SER A 136 5.86 -10.45 -1.27
CA SER A 136 6.60 -9.64 -2.23
C SER A 136 6.34 -10.12 -3.66
N VAL A 137 6.21 -9.18 -4.60
CA VAL A 137 6.11 -9.48 -6.05
C VAL A 137 7.50 -9.57 -6.66
N LEU A 138 8.37 -8.66 -6.25
CA LEU A 138 9.76 -8.49 -6.68
C LEU A 138 10.65 -8.46 -5.44
N PRO A 139 11.99 -8.56 -5.59
CA PRO A 139 12.89 -8.27 -4.49
C PRO A 139 12.55 -6.89 -3.91
N ALA A 140 12.45 -6.80 -2.60
CA ALA A 140 12.00 -5.60 -1.94
C ALA A 140 12.85 -5.28 -0.70
N THR A 141 12.84 -4.02 -0.30
CA THR A 141 13.36 -3.56 0.99
C THR A 141 12.21 -2.92 1.75
N VAL A 142 11.95 -3.40 2.93
CA VAL A 142 10.86 -2.93 3.78
C VAL A 142 11.38 -2.56 5.17
N TRP A 143 10.72 -1.62 5.79
CA TRP A 143 10.83 -1.35 7.21
C TRP A 143 9.75 -2.15 7.94
N VAL A 144 10.13 -2.82 9.01
CA VAL A 144 9.26 -3.73 9.76
C VAL A 144 9.23 -3.32 11.21
N ALA A 145 8.04 -3.20 11.80
CA ALA A 145 7.82 -3.00 13.22
C ALA A 145 6.79 -4.01 13.75
N ASP A 146 6.92 -4.38 15.03
CA ASP A 146 5.89 -5.14 15.73
C ASP A 146 4.60 -4.31 15.85
N PHE A 147 3.47 -4.90 15.51
CA PHE A 147 2.19 -4.18 15.50
C PHE A 147 1.73 -3.75 16.89
N ALA A 148 1.99 -4.56 17.92
CA ALA A 148 1.59 -4.22 19.29
C ALA A 148 2.42 -3.05 19.82
N ALA A 149 3.73 -3.06 19.57
CA ALA A 149 4.63 -1.96 19.91
C ALA A 149 4.27 -0.67 19.17
N PHE A 150 4.02 -0.77 17.84
CA PHE A 150 3.60 0.35 17.02
C PHE A 150 2.29 0.99 17.52
N ARG A 151 1.28 0.17 17.81
CA ARG A 151 0.02 0.63 18.38
C ARG A 151 0.20 1.30 19.73
N SER A 152 0.98 0.68 20.63
CA SER A 152 1.25 1.22 21.97
C SER A 152 1.97 2.57 21.90
N ALA A 153 2.94 2.72 21.00
CA ALA A 153 3.62 3.98 20.80
C ALA A 153 2.67 5.09 20.31
N ILE A 154 1.76 4.80 19.39
CA ILE A 154 0.76 5.79 18.97
C ILE A 154 -0.16 6.16 20.13
N GLN A 155 -0.62 5.18 20.91
CA GLN A 155 -1.50 5.41 22.06
C GLN A 155 -0.84 6.24 23.16
N SER A 156 0.48 6.12 23.37
CA SER A 156 1.21 6.91 24.38
C SER A 156 1.26 8.41 24.07
N HIS A 157 1.06 8.80 22.80
CA HIS A 157 0.98 10.19 22.39
C HIS A 157 -0.45 10.77 22.42
N GLY A 158 -1.44 9.99 22.80
CA GLY A 158 -2.83 10.42 23.02
C GLY A 158 -3.85 9.34 22.68
N ASP A 159 -4.81 9.13 23.55
CA ASP A 159 -5.82 8.06 23.42
C ASP A 159 -6.63 8.12 22.12
N GLY A 160 -6.91 9.33 21.62
CA GLY A 160 -7.64 9.53 20.36
C GLY A 160 -6.81 9.32 19.10
N LEU A 161 -5.49 9.39 19.18
CA LEU A 161 -4.63 9.38 17.99
C LEU A 161 -4.67 8.02 17.27
N TRP A 162 -4.64 6.92 18.02
CA TRP A 162 -4.82 5.59 17.45
C TRP A 162 -6.19 5.41 16.77
N ALA A 163 -7.26 5.87 17.43
CA ALA A 163 -8.61 5.73 16.88
C ALA A 163 -8.74 6.52 15.56
N ARG A 164 -8.23 7.75 15.53
CA ARG A 164 -8.22 8.60 14.32
C ARG A 164 -7.41 7.96 13.20
N PHE A 165 -6.19 7.51 13.47
CA PHE A 165 -5.34 6.83 12.51
C PHE A 165 -6.02 5.58 11.94
N ALA A 166 -6.54 4.71 12.83
CA ALA A 166 -7.20 3.49 12.41
C ALA A 166 -8.48 3.76 11.59
N LEU A 167 -9.24 4.82 11.93
CA LEU A 167 -10.44 5.20 11.21
C LEU A 167 -10.10 5.67 9.79
N VAL A 168 -9.19 6.62 9.63
CA VAL A 168 -8.80 7.16 8.32
C VAL A 168 -8.34 6.04 7.38
N LEU A 169 -7.42 5.18 7.82
CA LEU A 169 -6.95 4.07 6.99
C LEU A 169 -8.05 3.04 6.69
N THR A 170 -9.00 2.84 7.61
CA THR A 170 -10.12 1.92 7.37
C THR A 170 -11.09 2.51 6.34
N GLU A 171 -11.38 3.80 6.41
CA GLU A 171 -12.24 4.51 5.45
C GLU A 171 -11.60 4.49 4.05
N GLU A 172 -10.31 4.78 3.91
CA GLU A 172 -9.59 4.69 2.63
C GLU A 172 -9.67 3.28 2.02
N MET A 173 -9.45 2.25 2.83
CA MET A 173 -9.54 0.86 2.36
C MET A 173 -10.97 0.46 1.97
N ALA A 174 -11.98 0.98 2.67
CA ALA A 174 -13.39 0.76 2.35
C ALA A 174 -13.75 1.43 1.02
N GLU A 175 -13.33 2.67 0.82
CA GLU A 175 -13.51 3.43 -0.43
C GLU A 175 -12.88 2.70 -1.62
N LEU A 176 -11.60 2.31 -1.52
CA LEU A 176 -10.90 1.55 -2.56
C LEU A 176 -11.61 0.23 -2.91
N THR A 177 -12.10 -0.47 -1.90
CA THR A 177 -12.82 -1.72 -2.10
C THR A 177 -14.15 -1.48 -2.80
N SER A 178 -14.94 -0.49 -2.36
CA SER A 178 -16.21 -0.09 -2.95
C SER A 178 -16.04 0.34 -4.40
N MET A 179 -15.04 1.17 -4.69
CA MET A 179 -14.75 1.64 -6.04
C MET A 179 -14.36 0.50 -6.98
N ARG A 180 -13.57 -0.47 -6.51
CA ARG A 180 -13.22 -1.65 -7.32
C ARG A 180 -14.43 -2.52 -7.62
N GLU A 181 -15.29 -2.72 -6.66
CA GLU A 181 -16.55 -3.45 -6.83
C GLU A 181 -17.45 -2.75 -7.87
N TYR A 182 -17.64 -1.45 -7.72
CA TYR A 182 -18.36 -0.62 -8.69
C TYR A 182 -17.79 -0.79 -10.10
N ARG A 183 -16.46 -0.63 -10.28
CA ARG A 183 -15.80 -0.77 -11.59
C ARG A 183 -15.96 -2.17 -12.20
N LYS A 184 -15.94 -3.23 -11.36
CA LYS A 184 -16.16 -4.60 -11.84
C LYS A 184 -17.57 -4.80 -12.37
N HIS A 185 -18.58 -4.18 -11.78
CA HIS A 185 -19.96 -4.33 -12.15
C HIS A 185 -20.40 -3.43 -13.32
N THR A 186 -19.77 -2.26 -13.46
CA THR A 186 -20.23 -1.23 -14.42
C THR A 186 -19.34 -1.08 -15.64
N MET A 187 -18.08 -1.55 -15.60
CA MET A 187 -17.10 -1.35 -16.66
C MET A 187 -16.72 -2.65 -17.36
N SER A 188 -16.51 -2.57 -18.66
CA SER A 188 -15.91 -3.64 -19.45
C SER A 188 -14.45 -3.90 -19.06
N ALA A 189 -13.91 -5.05 -19.42
CA ALA A 189 -12.49 -5.36 -19.18
C ALA A 189 -11.55 -4.37 -19.89
N LYS A 190 -11.95 -3.84 -21.05
CA LYS A 190 -11.18 -2.83 -21.78
C LYS A 190 -11.10 -1.51 -21.04
N GLU A 191 -12.22 -1.04 -20.51
CA GLU A 191 -12.26 0.20 -19.70
C GLU A 191 -11.45 0.07 -18.43
N ARG A 192 -11.58 -1.06 -17.71
CA ARG A 192 -10.76 -1.33 -16.49
C ARG A 192 -9.26 -1.41 -16.80
N TYR A 193 -8.90 -1.97 -17.97
CA TYR A 193 -7.50 -1.99 -18.42
C TYR A 193 -6.98 -0.58 -18.74
N ALA A 194 -7.78 0.26 -19.39
CA ALA A 194 -7.40 1.65 -19.66
C ALA A 194 -7.14 2.43 -18.35
N LEU A 195 -8.02 2.27 -17.36
CA LEU A 195 -7.81 2.87 -16.03
C LEU A 195 -6.55 2.33 -15.34
N LEU A 196 -6.26 1.03 -15.44
CA LEU A 196 -5.03 0.46 -14.89
C LEU A 196 -3.78 1.10 -15.49
N VAL A 197 -3.76 1.33 -16.79
CA VAL A 197 -2.63 1.97 -17.48
C VAL A 197 -2.48 3.44 -17.07
N ASP A 198 -3.58 4.14 -16.88
CA ASP A 198 -3.62 5.57 -16.54
C ASP A 198 -3.28 5.79 -15.05
N GLU A 199 -3.95 5.06 -14.15
CA GLU A 199 -3.81 5.26 -12.71
C GLU A 199 -2.55 4.59 -12.12
N TYR A 200 -2.04 3.50 -12.73
CA TYR A 200 -0.96 2.67 -12.18
C TYR A 200 0.11 2.31 -13.22
N PRO A 201 0.71 3.28 -13.91
CA PRO A 201 1.68 3.02 -14.99
C PRO A 201 2.91 2.23 -14.49
N GLU A 202 3.32 2.41 -13.25
CA GLU A 202 4.46 1.70 -12.67
C GLU A 202 4.16 0.22 -12.39
N LEU A 203 2.91 -0.12 -12.03
CA LEU A 203 2.52 -1.51 -11.87
C LEU A 203 2.57 -2.26 -13.21
N ILE A 204 2.14 -1.62 -14.29
CA ILE A 204 2.19 -2.19 -15.66
C ILE A 204 3.62 -2.53 -16.09
N LYS A 205 4.60 -1.75 -15.66
CA LYS A 205 6.02 -1.97 -16.00
C LYS A 205 6.68 -3.05 -15.14
N ARG A 206 6.28 -3.17 -13.89
CA ARG A 206 7.02 -3.93 -12.86
C ARG A 206 6.34 -5.23 -12.45
N VAL A 207 5.01 -5.33 -12.52
CA VAL A 207 4.25 -6.50 -12.07
C VAL A 207 4.03 -7.48 -13.23
N PRO A 208 4.19 -8.80 -13.00
CA PRO A 208 3.90 -9.81 -14.02
C PRO A 208 2.45 -9.76 -14.52
N ASP A 209 2.27 -9.95 -15.83
CA ASP A 209 0.96 -9.84 -16.51
C ASP A 209 -0.12 -10.76 -15.93
N ASN A 210 0.25 -11.96 -15.48
CA ASN A 210 -0.67 -12.91 -14.86
C ASN A 210 -1.23 -12.41 -13.50
N GLN A 211 -0.42 -11.67 -12.75
CA GLN A 211 -0.82 -11.06 -11.48
C GLN A 211 -1.72 -9.84 -11.74
N LEU A 212 -1.37 -8.99 -12.73
CA LEU A 212 -2.22 -7.89 -13.16
C LEU A 212 -3.57 -8.39 -13.69
N ALA A 213 -3.59 -9.48 -14.44
CA ALA A 213 -4.81 -10.13 -14.91
C ALA A 213 -5.71 -10.55 -13.73
N SER A 214 -5.13 -11.20 -12.71
CA SER A 214 -5.84 -11.58 -11.49
C SER A 214 -6.42 -10.37 -10.76
N TRP A 215 -5.64 -9.29 -10.65
CA TRP A 215 -6.08 -8.04 -10.02
C TRP A 215 -7.21 -7.36 -10.79
N LEU A 216 -7.11 -7.35 -12.13
CA LEU A 216 -8.13 -6.80 -13.02
C LEU A 216 -9.41 -7.66 -13.05
N GLY A 217 -9.34 -8.91 -12.57
CA GLY A 217 -10.45 -9.86 -12.61
C GLY A 217 -10.72 -10.45 -13.98
N VAL A 218 -9.65 -10.66 -14.79
CA VAL A 218 -9.71 -11.31 -16.10
C VAL A 218 -8.75 -12.49 -16.18
N VAL A 219 -8.94 -13.37 -17.15
CA VAL A 219 -7.98 -14.45 -17.42
C VAL A 219 -6.75 -13.91 -18.14
N PRO A 220 -5.55 -14.52 -17.98
CA PRO A 220 -4.31 -14.05 -18.59
C PRO A 220 -4.38 -13.83 -20.11
N ALA A 221 -5.08 -14.70 -20.83
CA ALA A 221 -5.29 -14.57 -22.28
C ALA A 221 -6.05 -13.30 -22.66
N THR A 222 -7.05 -12.91 -21.86
CA THR A 222 -7.78 -11.66 -22.06
C THR A 222 -6.89 -10.45 -21.79
N PHE A 223 -6.10 -10.49 -20.70
CA PHE A 223 -5.16 -9.43 -20.37
C PHE A 223 -4.14 -9.21 -21.51
N SER A 224 -3.56 -10.28 -22.04
CA SER A 224 -2.62 -10.21 -23.15
C SER A 224 -3.23 -9.55 -24.40
N ARG A 225 -4.50 -9.88 -24.74
CA ARG A 225 -5.21 -9.24 -25.86
C ARG A 225 -5.42 -7.75 -25.63
N LEU A 226 -5.83 -7.36 -24.42
CA LEU A 226 -6.02 -5.95 -24.03
C LEU A 226 -4.71 -5.16 -24.15
N LYS A 227 -3.60 -5.75 -23.67
CA LYS A 227 -2.26 -5.17 -23.73
C LYS A 227 -1.78 -4.98 -25.18
N THR A 228 -2.07 -5.92 -26.07
CA THR A 228 -1.73 -5.82 -27.50
C THR A 228 -2.57 -4.75 -28.18
N ALA A 229 -3.88 -4.72 -27.95
CA ALA A 229 -4.80 -3.75 -28.53
C ALA A 229 -4.54 -2.30 -28.08
N ALA A 230 -3.94 -2.10 -26.92
CA ALA A 230 -3.57 -0.75 -26.43
C ALA A 230 -2.25 -0.21 -27.02
N LYS A 231 -1.48 -1.05 -27.72
CA LYS A 231 -0.24 -0.66 -28.40
C LYS A 231 -0.41 -0.34 -29.89
N SER A 232 -1.56 -0.72 -30.44
CA SER A 232 -1.97 -0.43 -31.83
C SER A 232 -2.77 0.85 -31.91
#